data_6b252c52813a5390a62623eb7cbab5cd
#
_entry.id   6b252c52813a5390a62623eb7cbab5cd
#
_cell.length_a   1.000
_cell.length_b   1.000
_cell.length_c   1.000
_cell.angle_alpha   90.00
_cell.angle_beta   90.00
_cell.angle_gamma   90.00
#
_symmetry.space_group_name_H-M   'P 1'
#
loop_
_entity.id
_entity.type
_entity.pdbx_description
1 polymer ?
#
loop_
_entity_poly.entity_id
_entity_poly.type
_entity_poly.pdbx_seq_one_letter_code
_entity_poly.pdbx_strand_id
1 'polypeptide(L)'
;MSARTIYYLPGAGGQIHTGLGQGLLDRGFDLAGRETRGDFKLLPFQDKIDLIARDLQSGFWTEDARVVCNSFGAYLFLHAQAGMSPFPGHLLLLSPIVGHFVNEDRMMGFVPPRSDRLMELAESGQFPTPARAHIHVGEEDWQSHPDAVVRFGKATGIPVTVVAKRGHTLGREYVGHVLDEWIRVSQPNTRVFVDAPET
;
A
#
# COMPACT_ATOMS: atom_id res chain seq x y z
N MET A 1 18.71 -5.63 4.19
CA MET A 1 17.65 -6.57 4.64
C MET A 1 17.56 -7.74 3.66
N SER A 2 16.96 -8.87 4.07
CA SER A 2 16.75 -10.01 3.17
C SER A 2 15.81 -9.63 2.02
N ALA A 3 16.09 -10.10 0.78
CA ALA A 3 15.19 -9.95 -0.38
C ALA A 3 13.80 -10.58 -0.15
N ARG A 4 13.59 -11.28 0.96
CA ARG A 4 12.34 -11.91 1.38
C ARG A 4 11.53 -11.10 2.39
N THR A 5 11.97 -9.90 2.78
CA THR A 5 11.24 -9.07 3.75
C THR A 5 10.31 -8.11 3.02
N ILE A 6 9.03 -8.09 3.41
CA ILE A 6 8.02 -7.12 2.95
C ILE A 6 7.76 -6.11 4.06
N TYR A 7 7.76 -4.83 3.72
CA TYR A 7 7.26 -3.80 4.63
C TYR A 7 5.74 -3.73 4.52
N TYR A 8 5.06 -3.99 5.62
CA TYR A 8 3.60 -4.05 5.65
C TYR A 8 3.00 -3.02 6.60
N LEU A 9 2.02 -2.25 6.10
CA LEU A 9 1.20 -1.33 6.88
C LEU A 9 -0.26 -1.75 6.83
N PRO A 10 -0.82 -2.31 7.91
CA PRO A 10 -2.22 -2.72 7.98
C PRO A 10 -3.18 -1.52 8.06
N GLY A 11 -4.47 -1.77 7.83
CA GLY A 11 -5.55 -0.82 8.07
C GLY A 11 -5.67 -0.40 9.54
N ALA A 12 -6.57 0.54 9.84
CA ALA A 12 -6.76 1.08 11.18
C ALA A 12 -7.02 -0.02 12.23
N GLY A 13 -6.26 -0.01 13.32
CA GLY A 13 -6.33 -1.03 14.38
C GLY A 13 -5.70 -2.38 14.02
N GLY A 14 -5.08 -2.49 12.85
CA GLY A 14 -4.53 -3.73 12.33
C GLY A 14 -3.21 -4.16 12.95
N GLN A 15 -2.95 -5.47 12.83
CA GLN A 15 -1.73 -6.15 13.27
C GLN A 15 -0.93 -6.61 12.05
N ILE A 16 0.39 -6.76 12.22
CA ILE A 16 1.27 -7.20 11.14
C ILE A 16 1.11 -8.69 10.84
N HIS A 17 0.92 -9.52 11.86
CA HIS A 17 0.95 -10.99 11.74
C HIS A 17 -0.44 -11.64 11.66
N THR A 18 -1.48 -10.89 11.29
CA THR A 18 -2.85 -11.41 11.13
C THR A 18 -3.45 -11.01 9.79
N GLY A 19 -4.49 -11.68 9.37
CA GLY A 19 -5.22 -11.37 8.13
C GLY A 19 -4.32 -11.34 6.91
N LEU A 20 -4.18 -10.17 6.29
CA LEU A 20 -3.31 -9.99 5.11
C LEU A 20 -1.84 -10.30 5.42
N GLY A 21 -1.35 -9.86 6.58
CA GLY A 21 0.02 -10.16 6.99
C GLY A 21 0.27 -11.66 7.16
N GLN A 22 -0.68 -12.41 7.75
CA GLN A 22 -0.58 -13.87 7.79
C GLN A 22 -0.51 -14.46 6.37
N GLY A 23 -1.29 -13.94 5.43
CA GLY A 23 -1.22 -14.37 4.03
C GLY A 23 0.15 -14.15 3.38
N LEU A 24 0.90 -13.13 3.78
CA LEU A 24 2.27 -12.90 3.34
C LEU A 24 3.27 -13.87 4.01
N LEU A 25 3.11 -14.11 5.32
CA LEU A 25 3.89 -15.11 6.06
C LEU A 25 3.72 -16.52 5.49
N ASP A 26 2.47 -16.92 5.17
CA ASP A 26 2.16 -18.22 4.58
C ASP A 26 2.83 -18.43 3.21
N ARG A 27 3.22 -17.33 2.54
CA ARG A 27 4.00 -17.31 1.29
C ARG A 27 5.52 -17.30 1.51
N GLY A 28 5.94 -17.39 2.77
CA GLY A 28 7.34 -17.49 3.17
C GLY A 28 8.10 -16.16 3.18
N PHE A 29 7.39 -15.02 3.31
CA PHE A 29 8.01 -13.72 3.51
C PHE A 29 8.15 -13.40 4.99
N ASP A 30 9.22 -12.70 5.33
CA ASP A 30 9.35 -12.03 6.61
C ASP A 30 8.63 -10.69 6.54
N LEU A 31 8.08 -10.22 7.67
CA LEU A 31 7.39 -8.94 7.72
C LEU A 31 8.13 -7.96 8.61
N ALA A 32 8.28 -6.76 8.10
CA ALA A 32 8.60 -5.55 8.85
C ALA A 32 7.42 -4.57 8.71
N GLY A 33 7.40 -3.52 9.51
CA GLY A 33 6.37 -2.48 9.41
C GLY A 33 5.84 -2.08 10.77
N ARG A 34 4.65 -1.46 10.78
CA ARG A 34 4.06 -0.94 12.02
C ARG A 34 2.61 -1.34 12.15
N GLU A 35 2.28 -1.89 13.32
CA GLU A 35 0.88 -2.10 13.70
C GLU A 35 0.20 -0.74 13.90
N THR A 36 -1.00 -0.58 13.35
CA THR A 36 -1.78 0.68 13.45
C THR A 36 -2.61 0.73 14.73
N ARG A 37 -2.13 0.14 15.80
CA ARG A 37 -2.74 0.04 17.14
C ARG A 37 -1.73 0.32 18.24
N GLY A 38 -2.13 0.12 19.50
CA GLY A 38 -1.28 0.36 20.67
C GLY A 38 -0.70 1.78 20.68
N ASP A 39 0.53 1.92 21.11
CA ASP A 39 1.21 3.22 21.24
C ASP A 39 1.33 3.95 19.90
N PHE A 40 1.53 3.24 18.79
CA PHE A 40 1.58 3.86 17.46
C PHE A 40 0.27 4.56 17.10
N LYS A 41 -0.90 4.01 17.49
CA LYS A 41 -2.20 4.64 17.26
C LYS A 41 -2.31 5.99 17.97
N LEU A 42 -1.69 6.13 19.15
CA LEU A 42 -1.78 7.33 20.00
C LEU A 42 -0.85 8.46 19.55
N LEU A 43 0.14 8.18 18.71
CA LEU A 43 1.07 9.20 18.22
C LEU A 43 0.35 10.30 17.43
N PRO A 44 0.86 11.53 17.43
CA PRO A 44 0.48 12.57 16.47
C PRO A 44 0.62 12.07 15.03
N PHE A 45 -0.19 12.60 14.13
CA PHE A 45 -0.19 12.16 12.73
C PHE A 45 1.18 12.33 12.07
N GLN A 46 1.85 13.48 12.30
CA GLN A 46 3.18 13.73 11.75
C GLN A 46 4.22 12.71 12.26
N ASP A 47 4.20 12.37 13.54
CA ASP A 47 5.14 11.42 14.12
C ASP A 47 4.98 10.02 13.49
N LYS A 48 3.73 9.61 13.18
CA LYS A 48 3.46 8.36 12.43
C LYS A 48 4.12 8.37 11.06
N ILE A 49 3.97 9.48 10.32
CA ILE A 49 4.54 9.67 8.99
C ILE A 49 6.07 9.64 9.06
N ASP A 50 6.67 10.35 10.01
CA ASP A 50 8.12 10.44 10.17
C ASP A 50 8.74 9.09 10.56
N LEU A 51 8.03 8.30 11.38
CA LEU A 51 8.45 6.96 11.73
C LEU A 51 8.44 6.03 10.52
N ILE A 52 7.37 6.07 9.72
CA ILE A 52 7.26 5.28 8.49
C ILE A 52 8.35 5.70 7.48
N ALA A 53 8.55 7.00 7.28
CA ALA A 53 9.59 7.51 6.38
C ALA A 53 10.98 7.01 6.79
N ARG A 54 11.30 7.04 8.08
CA ARG A 54 12.58 6.52 8.63
C ARG A 54 12.73 5.01 8.41
N ASP A 55 11.69 4.23 8.65
CA ASP A 55 11.71 2.79 8.41
C ASP A 55 12.00 2.48 6.94
N LEU A 56 11.28 3.15 6.05
CA LEU A 56 11.46 2.98 4.61
C LEU A 56 12.87 3.35 4.17
N GLN A 57 13.37 4.51 4.59
CA GLN A 57 14.73 4.96 4.25
C GLN A 57 15.82 4.05 4.79
N SER A 58 15.61 3.47 5.98
CA SER A 58 16.63 2.64 6.64
C SER A 58 16.80 1.25 6.02
N GLY A 59 15.82 0.74 5.28
CA GLY A 59 15.90 -0.64 4.79
C GLY A 59 15.04 -1.00 3.58
N PHE A 60 14.16 -0.09 3.11
CA PHE A 60 13.19 -0.41 2.06
C PHE A 60 13.20 0.61 0.90
N TRP A 61 14.21 1.47 0.81
CA TRP A 61 14.30 2.46 -0.28
C TRP A 61 15.22 2.00 -1.40
N THR A 62 14.91 0.83 -1.96
CA THR A 62 15.66 0.18 -3.04
C THR A 62 14.71 -0.32 -4.12
N GLU A 63 15.22 -0.58 -5.31
CA GLU A 63 14.41 -1.08 -6.44
C GLU A 63 13.77 -2.45 -6.19
N ASP A 64 14.42 -3.31 -5.40
CA ASP A 64 13.93 -4.64 -5.05
C ASP A 64 13.04 -4.64 -3.80
N ALA A 65 12.88 -3.49 -3.15
CA ALA A 65 12.04 -3.39 -1.96
C ALA A 65 10.57 -3.65 -2.28
N ARG A 66 9.88 -4.29 -1.34
CA ARG A 66 8.46 -4.62 -1.44
C ARG A 66 7.70 -4.00 -0.29
N VAL A 67 6.66 -3.26 -0.65
CA VAL A 67 5.77 -2.60 0.30
C VAL A 67 4.33 -2.98 -0.01
N VAL A 68 3.60 -3.42 1.01
CA VAL A 68 2.16 -3.66 0.94
C VAL A 68 1.47 -2.80 1.97
N CYS A 69 0.46 -2.05 1.56
CA CYS A 69 -0.32 -1.21 2.46
C CYS A 69 -1.81 -1.42 2.25
N ASN A 70 -2.55 -1.44 3.35
CA ASN A 70 -4.00 -1.60 3.33
C ASN A 70 -4.71 -0.43 4.00
N SER A 71 -5.77 0.09 3.37
CA SER A 71 -6.69 1.06 3.97
C SER A 71 -5.96 2.27 4.57
N PHE A 72 -6.10 2.51 5.88
CA PHE A 72 -5.41 3.60 6.59
C PHE A 72 -3.88 3.45 6.59
N GLY A 73 -3.34 2.23 6.54
CA GLY A 73 -1.90 2.02 6.34
C GLY A 73 -1.40 2.58 5.01
N ALA A 74 -2.22 2.48 3.95
CA ALA A 74 -1.92 3.10 2.67
C ALA A 74 -1.95 4.64 2.76
N TYR A 75 -2.91 5.21 3.50
CA TYR A 75 -2.96 6.64 3.77
C TYR A 75 -1.68 7.16 4.42
N LEU A 76 -1.21 6.46 5.45
CA LEU A 76 0.02 6.81 6.16
C LEU A 76 1.25 6.70 5.24
N PHE A 77 1.35 5.64 4.44
CA PHE A 77 2.43 5.46 3.47
C PHE A 77 2.46 6.60 2.44
N LEU A 78 1.32 6.91 1.83
CA LEU A 78 1.23 7.95 0.80
C LEU A 78 1.61 9.33 1.35
N HIS A 79 1.25 9.64 2.60
CA HIS A 79 1.67 10.86 3.26
C HIS A 79 3.17 10.87 3.61
N ALA A 80 3.75 9.74 4.02
CA ALA A 80 5.19 9.63 4.23
C ALA A 80 5.94 9.85 2.91
N GLN A 81 5.48 9.20 1.85
CA GLN A 81 6.06 9.32 0.52
C GLN A 81 5.96 10.74 -0.05
N ALA A 82 4.88 11.47 0.23
CA ALA A 82 4.72 12.86 -0.25
C ALA A 82 5.85 13.81 0.16
N GLY A 83 6.62 13.46 1.18
CA GLY A 83 7.81 14.20 1.64
C GLY A 83 9.15 13.60 1.18
N MET A 84 9.14 12.60 0.30
CA MET A 84 10.32 11.85 -0.12
C MET A 84 10.46 11.87 -1.66
N SER A 85 11.56 11.34 -2.19
CA SER A 85 11.66 11.05 -3.63
C SER A 85 10.66 9.95 -4.03
N PRO A 86 10.38 9.74 -5.35
CA PRO A 86 9.56 8.61 -5.78
C PRO A 86 10.07 7.27 -5.24
N PHE A 87 9.17 6.46 -4.67
CA PHE A 87 9.53 5.14 -4.15
C PHE A 87 10.03 4.24 -5.30
N PRO A 88 11.25 3.71 -5.22
CA PRO A 88 11.86 2.98 -6.33
C PRO A 88 11.40 1.51 -6.43
N GLY A 89 10.88 0.94 -5.34
CA GLY A 89 10.51 -0.47 -5.23
C GLY A 89 9.11 -0.79 -5.73
N HIS A 90 8.62 -1.96 -5.35
CA HIS A 90 7.30 -2.48 -5.69
C HIS A 90 6.29 -2.14 -4.59
N LEU A 91 5.21 -1.45 -4.94
CA LEU A 91 4.17 -1.01 -4.02
C LEU A 91 2.81 -1.60 -4.40
N LEU A 92 2.17 -2.26 -3.44
CA LEU A 92 0.80 -2.73 -3.57
C LEU A 92 -0.10 -2.01 -2.55
N LEU A 93 -1.12 -1.33 -3.05
CA LEU A 93 -2.11 -0.63 -2.25
C LEU A 93 -3.48 -1.33 -2.37
N LEU A 94 -4.02 -1.79 -1.24
CA LEU A 94 -5.31 -2.48 -1.17
C LEU A 94 -6.33 -1.60 -0.43
N SER A 95 -7.43 -1.27 -1.08
CA SER A 95 -8.47 -0.38 -0.57
C SER A 95 -7.89 0.88 0.11
N PRO A 96 -7.00 1.64 -0.57
CA PRO A 96 -6.33 2.77 0.06
C PRO A 96 -7.32 3.88 0.39
N ILE A 97 -7.21 4.47 1.56
CA ILE A 97 -7.83 5.77 1.84
C ILE A 97 -6.96 6.84 1.19
N VAL A 98 -7.55 7.73 0.39
CA VAL A 98 -6.84 8.83 -0.27
C VAL A 98 -7.37 10.22 0.14
N GLY A 99 -8.41 10.25 0.98
CA GLY A 99 -9.05 11.48 1.45
C GLY A 99 -9.98 11.22 2.63
N HIS A 100 -10.95 12.12 2.81
CA HIS A 100 -12.04 11.93 3.77
C HIS A 100 -13.14 11.03 3.18
N PHE A 101 -13.92 10.43 4.03
CA PHE A 101 -15.15 9.76 3.63
C PHE A 101 -16.29 10.03 4.62
N VAL A 102 -17.50 10.11 4.08
CA VAL A 102 -18.74 10.23 4.85
C VAL A 102 -19.76 9.28 4.24
N ASN A 103 -20.43 8.51 5.08
CA ASN A 103 -21.55 7.67 4.68
C ASN A 103 -22.77 8.06 5.55
N GLU A 104 -23.69 8.84 4.99
CA GLU A 104 -24.86 9.36 5.69
C GLU A 104 -25.81 8.24 6.12
N ASP A 105 -25.99 7.21 5.27
CA ASP A 105 -26.86 6.07 5.57
C ASP A 105 -26.39 5.27 6.79
N ARG A 106 -25.09 5.25 7.02
CA ARG A 106 -24.45 4.56 8.15
C ARG A 106 -24.15 5.49 9.32
N MET A 107 -24.44 6.80 9.17
CA MET A 107 -24.05 7.85 10.11
C MET A 107 -22.56 7.73 10.53
N MET A 108 -21.71 7.40 9.58
CA MET A 108 -20.27 7.19 9.79
C MET A 108 -19.48 8.10 8.87
N GLY A 109 -18.46 8.70 9.44
CA GLY A 109 -17.52 9.52 8.67
C GLY A 109 -16.13 9.46 9.27
N PHE A 110 -15.16 9.70 8.44
CA PHE A 110 -13.79 9.81 8.86
C PHE A 110 -13.09 10.92 8.06
N VAL A 111 -12.64 11.92 8.77
CA VAL A 111 -11.83 13.01 8.21
C VAL A 111 -10.44 12.90 8.80
N PRO A 112 -9.54 12.20 8.11
CA PRO A 112 -8.17 12.05 8.59
C PRO A 112 -7.44 13.40 8.52
N PRO A 113 -6.40 13.60 9.36
CA PRO A 113 -5.56 14.78 9.24
C PRO A 113 -5.02 14.94 7.81
N ARG A 114 -5.10 16.16 7.24
CA ARG A 114 -4.66 16.48 5.88
C ARG A 114 -5.43 15.74 4.79
N SER A 115 -6.73 15.54 4.96
CA SER A 115 -7.58 14.74 4.07
C SER A 115 -7.48 15.13 2.60
N ASP A 116 -7.29 16.40 2.27
CA ASP A 116 -7.25 16.90 0.88
C ASP A 116 -5.84 16.87 0.28
N ARG A 117 -4.81 16.79 1.14
CA ARG A 117 -3.41 16.98 0.74
C ARG A 117 -2.92 16.02 -0.34
N LEU A 118 -3.30 14.75 -0.29
CA LEU A 118 -2.87 13.77 -1.28
C LEU A 118 -3.43 14.09 -2.67
N MET A 119 -4.71 14.47 -2.74
CA MET A 119 -5.35 14.84 -4.00
C MET A 119 -4.79 16.15 -4.55
N GLU A 120 -4.57 17.17 -3.71
CA GLU A 120 -3.93 18.43 -4.11
C GLU A 120 -2.55 18.19 -4.74
N LEU A 121 -1.72 17.36 -4.11
CA LEU A 121 -0.40 17.01 -4.64
C LEU A 121 -0.50 16.23 -5.95
N ALA A 122 -1.44 15.28 -6.05
CA ALA A 122 -1.64 14.50 -7.25
C ALA A 122 -2.07 15.39 -8.42
N GLU A 123 -3.08 16.24 -8.24
CA GLU A 123 -3.63 17.10 -9.28
C GLU A 123 -2.69 18.23 -9.70
N SER A 124 -1.86 18.71 -8.78
CA SER A 124 -0.80 19.69 -9.13
C SER A 124 0.45 19.05 -9.75
N GLY A 125 0.50 17.72 -9.91
CA GLY A 125 1.66 17.01 -10.41
C GLY A 125 2.86 17.01 -9.46
N GLN A 126 2.64 17.33 -8.18
CA GLN A 126 3.69 17.38 -7.15
C GLN A 126 3.79 16.11 -6.32
N PHE A 127 2.90 15.15 -6.51
CA PHE A 127 3.00 13.87 -5.81
C PHE A 127 4.17 13.06 -6.37
N PRO A 128 5.12 12.61 -5.52
CA PRO A 128 6.27 11.81 -5.97
C PRO A 128 5.81 10.38 -6.29
N THR A 129 5.36 10.15 -7.51
CA THR A 129 4.73 8.89 -7.92
C THR A 129 5.71 7.72 -7.87
N PRO A 130 5.39 6.62 -7.15
CA PRO A 130 6.17 5.39 -7.16
C PRO A 130 6.28 4.79 -8.56
N ALA A 131 7.47 4.29 -8.92
CA ALA A 131 7.72 3.76 -10.25
C ALA A 131 6.93 2.46 -10.55
N ARG A 132 6.67 1.64 -9.53
CA ARG A 132 6.06 0.31 -9.65
C ARG A 132 4.98 0.14 -8.58
N ALA A 133 3.89 0.87 -8.76
CA ALA A 133 2.74 0.82 -7.86
C ALA A 133 1.51 0.26 -8.55
N HIS A 134 0.65 -0.40 -7.79
CA HIS A 134 -0.68 -0.80 -8.23
C HIS A 134 -1.68 -0.64 -7.09
N ILE A 135 -2.87 -0.18 -7.44
CA ILE A 135 -3.98 0.01 -6.51
C ILE A 135 -5.10 -0.97 -6.86
N HIS A 136 -5.66 -1.62 -5.84
CA HIS A 136 -6.93 -2.36 -5.95
C HIS A 136 -7.94 -1.77 -4.98
N VAL A 137 -9.14 -1.46 -5.45
CA VAL A 137 -10.23 -0.88 -4.66
C VAL A 137 -11.54 -1.56 -5.02
N GLY A 138 -12.42 -1.79 -4.06
CA GLY A 138 -13.74 -2.36 -4.31
C GLY A 138 -14.68 -1.35 -4.97
N GLU A 139 -15.52 -1.80 -5.90
CA GLU A 139 -16.55 -0.98 -6.56
C GLU A 139 -17.55 -0.39 -5.55
N GLU A 140 -17.85 -1.13 -4.49
CA GLU A 140 -18.79 -0.76 -3.42
C GLU A 140 -18.07 -0.29 -2.14
N ASP A 141 -16.81 0.14 -2.27
CA ASP A 141 -16.00 0.57 -1.13
C ASP A 141 -16.35 2.01 -0.72
N TRP A 142 -17.29 2.13 0.21
CA TRP A 142 -17.74 3.42 0.74
C TRP A 142 -16.70 4.14 1.63
N GLN A 143 -15.62 3.46 2.07
CA GLN A 143 -14.56 4.07 2.89
C GLN A 143 -13.44 4.66 2.03
N SER A 144 -13.03 3.94 1.00
CA SER A 144 -11.97 4.41 0.08
C SER A 144 -12.52 5.29 -1.04
N HIS A 145 -13.83 5.24 -1.30
CA HIS A 145 -14.48 5.92 -2.42
C HIS A 145 -13.80 5.63 -3.76
N PRO A 146 -14.22 4.59 -4.49
CA PRO A 146 -13.52 4.13 -5.71
C PRO A 146 -13.30 5.24 -6.73
N ASP A 147 -14.25 6.18 -6.88
CA ASP A 147 -14.10 7.32 -7.78
C ASP A 147 -12.94 8.25 -7.35
N ALA A 148 -12.78 8.49 -6.05
CA ALA A 148 -11.67 9.29 -5.53
C ALA A 148 -10.33 8.56 -5.74
N VAL A 149 -10.29 7.24 -5.53
CA VAL A 149 -9.11 6.41 -5.78
C VAL A 149 -8.74 6.37 -7.26
N VAL A 150 -9.71 6.22 -8.14
CA VAL A 150 -9.51 6.27 -9.61
C VAL A 150 -9.01 7.64 -10.04
N ARG A 151 -9.58 8.73 -9.51
CA ARG A 151 -9.11 10.10 -9.76
C ARG A 151 -7.67 10.30 -9.30
N PHE A 152 -7.32 9.83 -8.11
CA PHE A 152 -5.95 9.85 -7.59
C PHE A 152 -5.00 9.06 -8.49
N GLY A 153 -5.37 7.83 -8.86
CA GLY A 153 -4.58 7.00 -9.77
C GLY A 153 -4.35 7.66 -11.13
N LYS A 154 -5.41 8.27 -11.69
CA LYS A 154 -5.32 9.01 -12.97
C LYS A 154 -4.39 10.22 -12.87
N ALA A 155 -4.47 10.98 -11.78
CA ALA A 155 -3.65 12.18 -11.57
C ALA A 155 -2.17 11.83 -11.34
N THR A 156 -1.89 10.70 -10.67
CA THR A 156 -0.53 10.23 -10.38
C THR A 156 0.05 9.29 -11.43
N GLY A 157 -0.76 8.74 -12.34
CA GLY A 157 -0.35 7.71 -13.29
C GLY A 157 -0.24 6.30 -12.66
N ILE A 158 -0.69 6.09 -11.43
CA ILE A 158 -0.70 4.77 -10.79
C ILE A 158 -1.88 3.95 -11.30
N PRO A 159 -1.67 2.73 -11.86
CA PRO A 159 -2.73 1.84 -12.28
C PRO A 159 -3.69 1.50 -11.14
N VAL A 160 -5.01 1.54 -11.42
CA VAL A 160 -6.07 1.21 -10.47
C VAL A 160 -6.94 0.10 -11.05
N THR A 161 -7.13 -0.96 -10.26
CA THR A 161 -8.12 -2.02 -10.53
C THR A 161 -9.32 -1.82 -9.62
N VAL A 162 -10.48 -1.54 -10.20
CA VAL A 162 -11.77 -1.53 -9.48
C VAL A 162 -12.35 -2.94 -9.49
N VAL A 163 -12.58 -3.49 -8.31
CA VAL A 163 -13.01 -4.88 -8.14
C VAL A 163 -14.53 -4.93 -7.99
N ALA A 164 -15.21 -5.46 -9.01
CA ALA A 164 -16.66 -5.51 -9.07
C ALA A 164 -17.28 -6.24 -7.85
N LYS A 165 -18.39 -5.70 -7.34
CA LYS A 165 -19.16 -6.28 -6.22
C LYS A 165 -18.34 -6.50 -4.94
N ARG A 166 -17.31 -5.70 -4.72
CA ARG A 166 -16.49 -5.72 -3.49
C ARG A 166 -16.56 -4.37 -2.80
N GLY A 167 -16.69 -4.44 -1.47
CA GLY A 167 -16.59 -3.28 -0.59
C GLY A 167 -15.15 -3.08 -0.12
N HIS A 168 -14.99 -2.45 1.04
CA HIS A 168 -13.68 -2.15 1.63
C HIS A 168 -12.83 -3.41 1.87
N THR A 169 -13.46 -4.53 2.13
CA THR A 169 -12.80 -5.84 2.18
C THR A 169 -12.91 -6.49 0.80
N LEU A 170 -11.80 -6.58 0.07
CA LEU A 170 -11.76 -7.15 -1.29
C LEU A 170 -12.03 -8.66 -1.33
N GLY A 171 -12.02 -9.32 -0.17
CA GLY A 171 -12.21 -10.74 -0.03
C GLY A 171 -10.89 -11.54 -0.10
N ARG A 172 -10.82 -12.59 0.74
CA ARG A 172 -9.59 -13.35 0.97
C ARG A 172 -9.06 -14.03 -0.31
N GLU A 173 -9.94 -14.61 -1.10
CA GLU A 173 -9.58 -15.31 -2.34
C GLU A 173 -8.98 -14.36 -3.37
N TYR A 174 -9.67 -13.22 -3.62
CA TYR A 174 -9.18 -12.19 -4.53
C TYR A 174 -7.82 -11.63 -4.10
N VAL A 175 -7.70 -11.24 -2.83
CA VAL A 175 -6.43 -10.73 -2.27
C VAL A 175 -5.33 -11.78 -2.36
N GLY A 176 -5.64 -13.05 -2.11
CA GLY A 176 -4.71 -14.16 -2.29
C GLY A 176 -4.14 -14.21 -3.70
N HIS A 177 -5.01 -14.17 -4.71
CA HIS A 177 -4.61 -14.16 -6.12
C HIS A 177 -3.76 -12.92 -6.48
N VAL A 178 -4.18 -11.74 -6.04
CA VAL A 178 -3.41 -10.49 -6.27
C VAL A 178 -2.01 -10.59 -5.65
N LEU A 179 -1.89 -11.11 -4.44
CA LEU A 179 -0.59 -11.30 -3.80
C LEU A 179 0.31 -12.26 -4.58
N ASP A 180 -0.23 -13.40 -5.03
CA ASP A 180 0.54 -14.38 -5.80
C ASP A 180 1.07 -13.78 -7.11
N GLU A 181 0.24 -13.03 -7.82
CA GLU A 181 0.61 -12.37 -9.04
C GLU A 181 1.64 -11.25 -8.80
N TRP A 182 1.39 -10.38 -7.81
CA TRP A 182 2.28 -9.27 -7.48
C TRP A 182 3.66 -9.76 -7.02
N ILE A 183 3.70 -10.81 -6.20
CA ILE A 183 4.96 -11.42 -5.76
C ILE A 183 5.75 -11.94 -6.97
N ARG A 184 5.09 -12.65 -7.89
CA ARG A 184 5.72 -13.20 -9.10
C ARG A 184 6.36 -12.10 -9.96
N VAL A 185 5.65 -10.98 -10.15
CA VAL A 185 6.14 -9.84 -10.96
C VAL A 185 7.24 -9.06 -10.24
N SER A 186 7.21 -9.01 -8.92
CA SER A 186 8.19 -8.29 -8.10
C SER A 186 9.44 -9.11 -7.75
N GLN A 187 9.54 -10.37 -8.17
CA GLN A 187 10.76 -11.14 -8.00
C GLN A 187 11.84 -10.63 -8.95
N PRO A 188 13.11 -10.49 -8.49
CA PRO A 188 14.19 -10.19 -9.39
C PRO A 188 14.28 -11.29 -10.46
N ASN A 189 14.43 -10.89 -11.73
CA ASN A 189 14.63 -11.83 -12.83
C ASN A 189 15.89 -12.66 -12.54
N THR A 190 15.73 -13.83 -11.95
CA THR A 190 16.82 -14.79 -11.82
C THR A 190 17.10 -15.31 -13.23
N ARG A 191 18.08 -14.72 -13.92
CA ARG A 191 18.58 -15.29 -15.16
C ARG A 191 19.17 -16.66 -14.80
N VAL A 192 18.45 -17.71 -15.15
CA VAL A 192 19.00 -19.06 -15.13
C VAL A 192 20.01 -19.10 -16.27
N PHE A 193 21.29 -19.06 -15.92
CA PHE A 193 22.35 -19.42 -16.89
C PHE A 193 22.25 -20.94 -17.08
N VAL A 194 21.71 -21.36 -18.21
CA VAL A 194 21.83 -22.75 -18.65
C VAL A 194 23.18 -22.83 -19.33
N ASP A 195 24.14 -23.53 -18.71
CA ASP A 195 25.40 -23.84 -19.36
C ASP A 195 25.10 -24.59 -20.66
N ALA A 196 25.59 -24.04 -21.76
CA ALA A 196 25.50 -24.75 -23.03
C ALA A 196 26.33 -26.04 -22.92
N PRO A 197 25.83 -27.20 -23.39
CA PRO A 197 26.60 -28.41 -23.37
C PRO A 197 27.89 -28.20 -24.18
N GLU A 198 29.02 -28.52 -23.55
CA GLU A 198 30.31 -28.56 -24.23
C GLU A 198 30.23 -29.62 -25.35
N THR A 199 30.46 -29.20 -26.59
CA THR A 199 30.56 -30.07 -27.78
C THR A 199 31.98 -30.57 -27.97
#